data_4912e771df4a6ebb298aab896175188e
#
_entry.id   4912e771df4a6ebb298aab896175188e
#
_cell.length_a   1.000
_cell.length_b   1.000
_cell.length_c   1.000
_cell.angle_alpha   90.00
_cell.angle_beta   90.00
_cell.angle_gamma   90.00
#
_symmetry.space_group_name_H-M   'P 1'
#
loop_
_entity.id
_entity.type
_entity.pdbx_description
1 polymer ?
#
loop_
_entity_poly.entity_id
_entity_poly.type
_entity_poly.pdbx_seq_one_letter_code
_entity_poly.pdbx_strand_id
1 'polypeptide(L)'
;PYYKGCLKSKDVSLIRHSHGETQGHVCLFEGFMDFLSYMTLRQAGDKAICVDAPCDHLVMNSVNNLKKALGHLQEYPFIHCYLDNDLAGQKTVETVASLFAGKVNNEAYRYDGYKDLNDYLRGKRL
;
A
#
# COMPACT_ATOMS: atom_id res chain seq x y z
N PRO A 1 9.88 -20.65 4.07
CA PRO A 1 8.47 -20.77 3.78
C PRO A 1 7.94 -19.55 3.04
N TYR A 2 6.69 -19.31 3.17
CA TYR A 2 5.98 -18.25 2.51
C TYR A 2 6.70 -16.88 2.59
N TYR A 3 7.12 -16.48 3.77
CA TYR A 3 7.77 -15.20 3.98
C TYR A 3 9.04 -15.07 3.15
N LYS A 4 9.82 -16.14 3.13
CA LYS A 4 11.04 -16.18 2.35
C LYS A 4 10.74 -16.06 0.86
N GLY A 5 9.67 -16.66 0.40
CA GLY A 5 9.22 -16.53 -0.98
C GLY A 5 8.90 -15.09 -1.34
N CYS A 6 8.23 -14.35 -0.45
CA CYS A 6 7.92 -12.94 -0.68
C CYS A 6 9.19 -12.10 -0.84
N LEU A 7 10.21 -12.37 -0.03
CA LEU A 7 11.46 -11.60 -0.10
C LEU A 7 12.25 -11.89 -1.36
N LYS A 8 12.18 -13.12 -1.87
CA LYS A 8 12.90 -13.51 -3.06
C LYS A 8 12.16 -13.14 -4.33
N SER A 9 10.85 -13.16 -4.28
CA SER A 9 10.03 -12.85 -5.44
C SER A 9 10.08 -11.35 -5.68
N LYS A 10 10.31 -10.96 -6.93
CA LYS A 10 10.19 -9.58 -7.35
C LYS A 10 8.82 -9.31 -7.95
N ASP A 11 7.88 -10.17 -7.65
CA ASP A 11 6.52 -10.05 -8.07
C ASP A 11 5.69 -9.33 -6.99
N VAL A 12 4.46 -8.96 -7.34
CA VAL A 12 3.55 -8.36 -6.38
C VAL A 12 3.06 -9.39 -5.38
N SER A 13 2.70 -8.93 -4.20
CA SER A 13 2.13 -9.77 -3.15
C SER A 13 0.76 -9.23 -2.77
N LEU A 14 -0.28 -10.05 -2.95
CA LEU A 14 -1.63 -9.70 -2.52
C LEU A 14 -1.95 -10.45 -1.24
N ILE A 15 -2.20 -9.72 -0.17
CA ILE A 15 -2.55 -10.27 1.13
C ILE A 15 -4.01 -9.92 1.40
N ARG A 16 -4.86 -10.94 1.44
CA ARG A 16 -6.30 -10.75 1.64
C ARG A 16 -6.66 -10.74 3.11
N HIS A 17 -7.65 -9.92 3.44
CA HIS A 17 -8.14 -9.80 4.81
C HIS A 17 -8.84 -11.09 5.26
N SER A 18 -9.59 -11.73 4.36
CA SER A 18 -10.28 -12.98 4.68
C SER A 18 -10.24 -13.92 3.48
N HIS A 19 -10.44 -15.21 3.75
CA HIS A 19 -10.39 -16.23 2.71
C HIS A 19 -11.55 -16.11 1.71
N GLY A 20 -11.22 -16.22 0.45
CA GLY A 20 -12.22 -16.43 -0.61
C GLY A 20 -12.89 -15.18 -1.15
N GLU A 21 -12.88 -14.08 -0.43
CA GLU A 21 -13.54 -12.85 -0.87
C GLU A 21 -12.61 -11.66 -0.81
N THR A 22 -12.69 -10.79 -1.82
CA THR A 22 -12.00 -9.51 -1.76
C THR A 22 -12.80 -8.56 -0.89
N GLN A 23 -12.10 -7.74 -0.11
CA GLN A 23 -12.73 -6.62 0.57
C GLN A 23 -12.97 -5.49 -0.45
N GLY A 24 -13.86 -4.55 -0.13
CA GLY A 24 -14.09 -3.41 -1.01
C GLY A 24 -12.92 -2.46 -1.11
N HIS A 25 -12.03 -2.51 -0.14
CA HIS A 25 -10.88 -1.61 -0.03
C HIS A 25 -9.58 -2.37 -0.19
N VAL A 26 -8.62 -1.77 -0.89
CA VAL A 26 -7.26 -2.28 -0.98
C VAL A 26 -6.28 -1.17 -0.66
N CYS A 27 -5.26 -1.49 0.14
CA CYS A 27 -4.15 -0.58 0.41
C CYS A 27 -2.95 -1.00 -0.43
N LEU A 28 -2.40 -0.05 -1.17
CA LEU A 28 -1.27 -0.29 -2.07
C LEU A 28 0.00 0.24 -1.42
N PHE A 29 1.02 -0.62 -1.35
CA PHE A 29 2.33 -0.29 -0.79
C PHE A 29 3.42 -0.51 -1.82
N GLU A 30 4.47 0.30 -1.76
CA GLU A 30 5.62 0.12 -2.63
C GLU A 30 6.47 -1.06 -2.16
N GLY A 31 6.77 -1.13 -0.86
CA GLY A 31 7.64 -2.15 -0.30
C GLY A 31 7.00 -2.93 0.84
N PHE A 32 7.55 -4.11 1.08
CA PHE A 32 7.02 -5.01 2.10
C PHE A 32 7.16 -4.44 3.52
N MET A 33 8.23 -3.67 3.77
CA MET A 33 8.42 -3.06 5.10
C MET A 33 7.33 -2.03 5.40
N ASP A 34 6.83 -1.33 4.40
CA ASP A 34 5.73 -0.38 4.60
C ASP A 34 4.43 -1.12 4.94
N PHE A 35 4.20 -2.25 4.31
CA PHE A 35 3.06 -3.10 4.66
C PHE A 35 3.16 -3.57 6.11
N LEU A 36 4.32 -4.06 6.53
CA LEU A 36 4.49 -4.50 7.92
C LEU A 36 4.31 -3.34 8.90
N SER A 37 4.80 -2.16 8.54
CA SER A 37 4.61 -0.96 9.36
C SER A 37 3.13 -0.61 9.49
N TYR A 38 2.39 -0.70 8.41
CA TYR A 38 0.96 -0.45 8.41
C TYR A 38 0.24 -1.42 9.36
N MET A 39 0.58 -2.70 9.28
CA MET A 39 -0.05 -3.72 10.14
C MET A 39 0.28 -3.48 11.62
N THR A 40 1.50 -3.07 11.92
CA THR A 40 1.91 -2.71 13.28
C THR A 40 1.10 -1.54 13.81
N LEU A 41 0.95 -0.49 13.00
CA LEU A 41 0.18 0.69 13.37
C LEU A 41 -1.31 0.36 13.54
N ARG A 42 -1.82 -0.50 12.70
CA ARG A 42 -3.22 -0.92 12.78
C ARG A 42 -3.49 -1.68 14.08
N GLN A 43 -2.59 -2.58 14.48
CA GLN A 43 -2.72 -3.29 15.74
C GLN A 43 -2.63 -2.35 16.93
N ALA A 44 -1.85 -1.29 16.82
CA ALA A 44 -1.71 -0.26 17.85
C ALA A 44 -2.92 0.70 17.91
N GLY A 45 -3.83 0.60 16.95
CA GLY A 45 -5.00 1.47 16.90
C GLY A 45 -4.74 2.86 16.38
N ASP A 46 -3.70 3.03 15.55
CA ASP A 46 -3.35 4.34 15.00
C ASP A 46 -4.34 4.74 13.91
N LYS A 47 -5.35 5.51 14.29
CA LYS A 47 -6.40 5.96 13.36
C LYS A 47 -5.97 7.13 12.49
N ALA A 48 -4.86 7.78 12.83
CA ALA A 48 -4.33 8.86 12.01
C ALA A 48 -3.71 8.31 10.72
N ILE A 49 -3.25 7.07 10.74
CA ILE A 49 -2.59 6.44 9.60
C ILE A 49 -3.51 5.46 8.87
N CYS A 50 -4.25 4.64 9.61
CA CYS A 50 -4.94 3.50 9.01
C CYS A 50 -6.34 3.85 8.52
N VAL A 51 -6.73 3.21 7.42
CA VAL A 51 -8.09 3.32 6.88
C VAL A 51 -9.05 2.65 7.84
N ASP A 52 -10.17 3.29 8.10
CA ASP A 52 -11.20 2.76 9.01
C ASP A 52 -12.15 1.83 8.26
N ALA A 53 -11.60 0.77 7.71
CA ALA A 53 -12.35 -0.26 6.98
C ALA A 53 -11.47 -1.49 6.87
N PRO A 54 -12.05 -2.69 6.75
CA PRO A 54 -11.27 -3.89 6.43
C PRO A 54 -10.71 -3.74 5.02
N CYS A 55 -9.42 -4.00 4.86
CA CYS A 55 -8.73 -3.84 3.59
C CYS A 55 -7.94 -5.08 3.23
N ASP A 56 -7.90 -5.39 1.95
CA ASP A 56 -6.84 -6.23 1.42
C ASP A 56 -5.60 -5.37 1.24
N HIS A 57 -4.44 -5.99 1.07
CA HIS A 57 -3.17 -5.28 0.97
C HIS A 57 -2.42 -5.79 -0.25
N LEU A 58 -1.96 -4.87 -1.08
CA LEU A 58 -1.20 -5.20 -2.29
C LEU A 58 0.17 -4.53 -2.19
N VAL A 59 1.21 -5.36 -2.21
CA VAL A 59 2.60 -4.88 -2.12
C VAL A 59 3.24 -5.06 -3.49
N MET A 60 3.75 -3.98 -4.06
CA MET A 60 4.38 -4.04 -5.38
C MET A 60 5.75 -4.71 -5.33
N ASN A 61 6.49 -4.52 -4.26
CA ASN A 61 7.86 -5.00 -4.07
C ASN A 61 8.89 -4.36 -5.02
N SER A 62 8.44 -3.58 -5.97
CA SER A 62 9.26 -2.79 -6.88
C SER A 62 8.34 -1.91 -7.71
N VAL A 63 8.78 -0.69 -8.02
CA VAL A 63 8.01 0.19 -8.93
C VAL A 63 7.88 -0.44 -10.32
N ASN A 64 8.80 -1.34 -10.69
CA ASN A 64 8.74 -2.04 -11.97
C ASN A 64 7.58 -3.02 -12.05
N ASN A 65 6.95 -3.34 -10.93
CA ASN A 65 5.81 -4.26 -10.88
C ASN A 65 4.46 -3.53 -10.94
N LEU A 66 4.46 -2.24 -11.22
CA LEU A 66 3.23 -1.47 -11.26
C LEU A 66 2.22 -2.08 -12.24
N LYS A 67 2.66 -2.48 -13.42
CA LYS A 67 1.76 -3.06 -14.43
C LYS A 67 1.04 -4.29 -13.89
N LYS A 68 1.74 -5.14 -13.16
CA LYS A 68 1.12 -6.33 -12.53
C LYS A 68 0.14 -5.92 -11.43
N ALA A 69 0.51 -4.92 -10.64
CA ALA A 69 -0.36 -4.42 -9.59
C ALA A 69 -1.69 -3.90 -10.16
N LEU A 70 -1.64 -3.20 -11.30
CA LEU A 70 -2.84 -2.65 -11.92
C LEU A 70 -3.89 -3.73 -12.21
N GLY A 71 -3.46 -4.92 -12.60
CA GLY A 71 -4.36 -6.03 -12.83
C GLY A 71 -5.16 -6.44 -11.60
N HIS A 72 -4.54 -6.38 -10.43
CA HIS A 72 -5.22 -6.67 -9.18
C HIS A 72 -6.14 -5.53 -8.75
N LEU A 73 -5.73 -4.29 -8.98
CA LEU A 73 -6.48 -3.11 -8.53
C LEU A 73 -7.84 -2.97 -9.19
N GLN A 74 -8.03 -3.54 -10.38
CA GLN A 74 -9.30 -3.47 -11.10
C GLN A 74 -10.48 -4.03 -10.29
N GLU A 75 -10.22 -4.95 -9.39
CA GLU A 75 -11.26 -5.64 -8.63
C GLU A 75 -11.81 -4.80 -7.48
N TYR A 76 -11.18 -3.67 -7.16
CA TYR A 76 -11.51 -2.92 -5.96
C TYR A 76 -12.19 -1.60 -6.28
N PRO A 77 -13.33 -1.31 -5.63
CA PRO A 77 -13.97 0.01 -5.77
C PRO A 77 -13.23 1.12 -5.04
N PHE A 78 -12.41 0.79 -4.02
CA PHE A 78 -11.65 1.80 -3.26
C PHE A 78 -10.19 1.40 -3.15
N ILE A 79 -9.31 2.26 -3.63
CA ILE A 79 -7.86 2.04 -3.65
C ILE A 79 -7.20 3.11 -2.79
N HIS A 80 -6.43 2.69 -1.80
CA HIS A 80 -5.72 3.59 -0.89
C HIS A 80 -4.23 3.46 -1.14
N CYS A 81 -3.59 4.53 -1.62
CA CYS A 81 -2.17 4.52 -1.95
C CYS A 81 -1.34 4.98 -0.77
N TYR A 82 -0.53 4.09 -0.23
CA TYR A 82 0.43 4.36 0.84
C TYR A 82 1.84 4.28 0.26
N LEU A 83 2.13 5.17 -0.66
CA LEU A 83 3.41 5.17 -1.38
C LEU A 83 4.36 6.21 -0.78
N ASP A 84 5.61 6.20 -1.25
CA ASP A 84 6.63 7.07 -0.71
C ASP A 84 6.36 8.54 -1.00
N ASN A 85 6.74 9.42 -0.07
CA ASN A 85 6.66 10.86 -0.23
C ASN A 85 7.87 11.39 -1.01
N ASP A 86 8.00 10.92 -2.25
CA ASP A 86 9.02 11.37 -3.19
C ASP A 86 8.42 11.43 -4.59
N LEU A 87 9.22 11.87 -5.57
CA LEU A 87 8.71 12.04 -6.94
C LEU A 87 8.24 10.71 -7.55
N ALA A 88 8.95 9.63 -7.29
CA ALA A 88 8.58 8.32 -7.83
C ALA A 88 7.24 7.86 -7.27
N GLY A 89 7.03 8.03 -5.96
CA GLY A 89 5.76 7.68 -5.33
C GLY A 89 4.62 8.52 -5.85
N GLN A 90 4.85 9.82 -5.99
CA GLN A 90 3.82 10.74 -6.51
C GLN A 90 3.43 10.40 -7.95
N LYS A 91 4.40 10.08 -8.79
CA LYS A 91 4.13 9.67 -10.17
C LYS A 91 3.34 8.37 -10.24
N THR A 92 3.64 7.45 -9.35
CA THR A 92 2.89 6.19 -9.29
C THR A 92 1.44 6.44 -8.91
N VAL A 93 1.20 7.28 -7.90
CA VAL A 93 -0.17 7.65 -7.52
C VAL A 93 -0.91 8.28 -8.70
N GLU A 94 -0.26 9.21 -9.42
CA GLU A 94 -0.86 9.86 -10.57
C GLU A 94 -1.26 8.86 -11.65
N THR A 95 -0.39 7.89 -11.91
CA THR A 95 -0.68 6.84 -12.89
C THR A 95 -1.89 6.01 -12.46
N VAL A 96 -1.91 5.57 -11.22
CA VAL A 96 -3.02 4.77 -10.69
C VAL A 96 -4.32 5.58 -10.73
N ALA A 97 -4.26 6.84 -10.31
CA ALA A 97 -5.44 7.71 -10.29
C ALA A 97 -5.99 8.00 -11.70
N SER A 98 -5.12 8.08 -12.70
CA SER A 98 -5.57 8.33 -14.07
C SER A 98 -6.26 7.10 -14.65
N LEU A 99 -5.86 5.89 -14.24
CA LEU A 99 -6.44 4.64 -14.73
C LEU A 99 -7.71 4.24 -13.98
N PHE A 100 -7.84 4.62 -12.72
CA PHE A 100 -8.97 4.27 -11.87
C PHE A 100 -9.62 5.53 -11.29
N ALA A 101 -10.00 6.44 -12.16
CA ALA A 101 -10.54 7.74 -11.77
C ALA A 101 -11.74 7.59 -10.83
N GLY A 102 -11.74 8.35 -9.74
CA GLY A 102 -12.81 8.33 -8.75
C GLY A 102 -12.71 7.23 -7.72
N LYS A 103 -11.72 6.32 -7.85
CA LYS A 103 -11.56 5.19 -6.93
C LYS A 103 -10.33 5.32 -6.05
N VAL A 104 -9.44 6.26 -6.32
CA VAL A 104 -8.10 6.33 -5.72
C VAL A 104 -8.03 7.43 -4.68
N ASN A 105 -7.56 7.07 -3.49
CA ASN A 105 -7.23 8.01 -2.43
C ASN A 105 -5.74 7.95 -2.17
N ASN A 106 -5.07 9.11 -2.26
CA ASN A 106 -3.66 9.21 -1.90
C ASN A 106 -3.57 9.44 -0.39
N GLU A 107 -3.12 8.41 0.33
CA GLU A 107 -3.04 8.47 1.78
C GLU A 107 -1.68 8.98 2.31
N ALA A 108 -0.78 9.36 1.42
CA ALA A 108 0.57 9.76 1.80
C ALA A 108 0.61 11.01 2.69
N TYR A 109 -0.43 11.84 2.66
CA TYR A 109 -0.54 13.01 3.53
C TYR A 109 -0.56 12.61 5.02
N ARG A 110 -0.99 11.38 5.31
CA ARG A 110 -1.11 10.92 6.70
C ARG A 110 0.24 10.78 7.39
N TYR A 111 1.31 10.62 6.63
CA TYR A 111 2.67 10.55 7.17
C TYR A 111 3.55 11.63 6.54
N ASP A 112 2.97 12.80 6.34
CA ASP A 112 3.70 13.97 5.84
C ASP A 112 4.88 14.29 6.75
N GLY A 113 6.01 14.63 6.17
CA GLY A 113 7.24 14.85 6.93
C GLY A 113 8.11 13.60 7.08
N TYR A 114 7.62 12.47 6.59
CA TYR A 114 8.37 11.20 6.55
C TYR A 114 8.40 10.69 5.13
N LYS A 115 9.48 10.01 4.77
CA LYS A 115 9.60 9.49 3.41
C LYS A 115 8.56 8.42 3.13
N ASP A 116 8.34 7.52 4.09
CA ASP A 116 7.43 6.39 3.95
C ASP A 116 6.87 5.97 5.32
N LEU A 117 5.99 4.98 5.32
CA LEU A 117 5.38 4.48 6.55
C LEU A 117 6.39 3.87 7.52
N ASN A 118 7.39 3.18 6.99
CA ASN A 118 8.40 2.58 7.84
C ASN A 118 9.16 3.66 8.59
N ASP A 119 9.51 4.75 7.93
CA ASP A 119 10.17 5.87 8.58
C ASP A 119 9.26 6.56 9.59
N TYR A 120 7.96 6.66 9.30
CA TYR A 120 7.00 7.20 10.25
C TYR A 120 6.97 6.34 11.53
N LEU A 121 6.88 5.02 11.38
CA LEU A 121 6.84 4.11 12.52
C LEU A 121 8.10 4.23 13.38
N ARG A 122 9.24 4.41 12.72
CA ARG A 122 10.54 4.56 13.40
C ARG A 122 10.78 5.96 13.93
N GLY A 123 9.92 6.91 13.62
CA GLY A 123 10.10 8.30 14.01
C GLY A 123 11.21 9.02 13.26
N LYS A 124 11.56 8.55 12.08
CA LYS A 124 12.68 9.07 11.29
C LYS A 124 12.20 10.12 10.29
N ARG A 125 12.07 11.36 10.73
CA ARG A 125 11.58 12.45 9.87
C ARG A 125 12.57 12.81 8.77
N LEU A 126 12.03 13.40 7.71
CA LEU A 126 12.82 13.95 6.63
C LEU A 126 13.71 15.09 7.09
#